data_6e38ac12f653eb03453c541f1cd476dd
#
_entry.id   6e38ac12f653eb03453c541f1cd476dd
#
_cell.length_a   1.000
_cell.length_b   1.000
_cell.length_c   1.000
_cell.angle_alpha   90.00
_cell.angle_beta   90.00
_cell.angle_gamma   90.00
#
_symmetry.space_group_name_H-M   'P 1'
#
loop_
_entity.id
_entity.type
_entity.pdbx_description
1 polymer ?
#
loop_
_entity_poly.entity_id
_entity_poly.type
_entity_poly.pdbx_seq_one_letter_code
_entity_poly.pdbx_strand_id
1 'polypeptide(L)'
;MTSAPSIMWRLYGADGSDKDYEIFKIPFINVVDKVFSKVRNLTYRYMPNQLTLFPMETEQYNSWLIRELLNNCIAHTNYQLGGRIYVNEFEDKIKFTNPGDFIPQKIENVLEVSYNPPFYRNQLLAESMVVFHMIDTATLGIRRAFNIQKAKYFPMPDYNISSGTQVEVTVYGKILDDNYMHILYDHQDLDLQTVFLLDRVQKGLSLDKADVDKLR
;
A
#
# COMPACT_ATOMS: atom_id res chain seq x y z
N MET A 1 19.46 -25.17 0.18
CA MET A 1 18.09 -25.31 0.76
C MET A 1 17.52 -23.93 0.93
N THR A 2 16.42 -23.60 0.28
CA THR A 2 15.72 -22.34 0.50
C THR A 2 15.07 -22.37 1.90
N SER A 3 15.20 -21.29 2.67
CA SER A 3 14.53 -21.18 3.97
C SER A 3 13.01 -21.24 3.82
N ALA A 4 12.33 -21.80 4.82
CA ALA A 4 10.85 -21.81 4.80
C ALA A 4 10.29 -20.39 4.69
N PRO A 5 9.20 -20.18 3.93
CA PRO A 5 8.58 -18.87 3.81
C PRO A 5 8.21 -18.26 5.17
N SER A 6 8.44 -16.96 5.32
CA SER A 6 8.15 -16.26 6.57
C SER A 6 7.83 -14.79 6.33
N ILE A 7 7.13 -14.16 7.27
CA ILE A 7 6.87 -12.72 7.31
C ILE A 7 7.65 -12.14 8.48
N MET A 8 8.31 -11.03 8.28
CA MET A 8 8.98 -10.28 9.35
C MET A 8 8.31 -8.92 9.48
N TRP A 9 7.66 -8.68 10.62
CA TRP A 9 7.28 -7.34 11.01
C TRP A 9 8.44 -6.69 11.77
N ARG A 10 8.68 -5.41 11.53
CA ARG A 10 9.72 -4.63 12.20
C ARG A 10 9.22 -3.21 12.44
N LEU A 11 9.44 -2.71 13.65
CA LEU A 11 9.16 -1.35 14.05
C LEU A 11 10.45 -0.54 14.12
N TYR A 12 10.47 0.58 13.41
CA TYR A 12 11.58 1.54 13.44
C TYR A 12 11.25 2.75 14.32
N GLY A 13 12.25 3.25 15.02
CA GLY A 13 12.18 4.55 15.69
C GLY A 13 12.37 5.71 14.71
N ALA A 14 12.09 6.94 15.17
CA ALA A 14 12.32 8.16 14.38
C ALA A 14 13.79 8.34 13.97
N ASP A 15 14.72 7.80 14.74
CA ASP A 15 16.16 7.79 14.48
C ASP A 15 16.61 6.67 13.53
N GLY A 16 15.67 5.88 13.02
CA GLY A 16 15.92 4.73 12.16
C GLY A 16 16.39 3.47 12.90
N SER A 17 16.47 3.50 14.24
CA SER A 17 16.84 2.32 15.02
C SER A 17 15.72 1.27 15.06
N ASP A 18 16.08 -0.01 15.11
CA ASP A 18 15.13 -1.10 15.36
C ASP A 18 14.59 -0.99 16.80
N LYS A 19 13.27 -0.88 16.96
CA LYS A 19 12.59 -0.83 18.27
C LYS A 19 12.02 -2.18 18.66
N ASP A 20 11.43 -2.90 17.69
CA ASP A 20 10.84 -4.23 17.91
C ASP A 20 10.81 -4.98 16.58
N TYR A 21 10.79 -6.31 16.65
CA TYR A 21 10.55 -7.15 15.49
C TYR A 21 9.98 -8.51 15.87
N GLU A 22 9.25 -9.12 14.94
CA GLU A 22 8.78 -10.49 15.09
C GLU A 22 8.78 -11.23 13.75
N ILE A 23 9.13 -12.53 13.79
CA ILE A 23 9.16 -13.39 12.62
C ILE A 23 8.04 -14.41 12.72
N PHE A 24 7.15 -14.39 11.74
CA PHE A 24 6.02 -15.30 11.63
C PHE A 24 6.29 -16.34 10.55
N LYS A 25 6.12 -17.61 10.92
CA LYS A 25 6.31 -18.76 10.03
C LYS A 25 4.96 -19.25 9.51
N ILE A 26 4.96 -19.99 8.41
CA ILE A 26 3.77 -20.67 7.87
C ILE A 26 3.10 -21.56 8.94
N PRO A 27 1.79 -21.80 8.87
CA PRO A 27 0.87 -21.42 7.76
C PRO A 27 0.37 -19.97 7.88
N PHE A 28 0.41 -19.24 6.76
CA PHE A 28 0.12 -17.80 6.75
C PHE A 28 -1.33 -17.45 7.13
N ILE A 29 -2.29 -18.36 6.92
CA ILE A 29 -3.69 -18.16 7.34
C ILE A 29 -3.82 -17.81 8.84
N ASN A 30 -2.92 -18.34 9.69
CA ASN A 30 -2.91 -18.10 11.12
C ASN A 30 -2.06 -16.87 11.51
N VAL A 31 -1.44 -16.22 10.56
CA VAL A 31 -0.40 -15.22 10.79
C VAL A 31 -0.86 -13.82 10.44
N VAL A 32 -1.69 -13.66 9.41
CA VAL A 32 -2.13 -12.35 8.90
C VAL A 32 -2.69 -11.46 10.03
N ASP A 33 -3.60 -11.99 10.84
CA ASP A 33 -4.18 -11.24 11.96
C ASP A 33 -3.16 -10.93 13.05
N LYS A 34 -2.17 -11.80 13.29
CA LYS A 34 -1.10 -11.55 14.24
C LYS A 34 -0.17 -10.44 13.77
N VAL A 35 0.20 -10.42 12.49
CA VAL A 35 0.99 -9.32 11.92
C VAL A 35 0.19 -8.02 11.99
N PHE A 36 -1.10 -8.06 11.64
CA PHE A 36 -1.97 -6.90 11.73
C PHE A 36 -2.03 -6.32 13.15
N SER A 37 -2.14 -7.18 14.17
CA SER A 37 -2.19 -6.77 15.60
C SER A 37 -0.90 -6.11 16.11
N LYS A 38 0.23 -6.27 15.41
CA LYS A 38 1.49 -5.60 15.74
C LYS A 38 1.54 -4.15 15.23
N VAL A 39 0.81 -3.82 14.17
CA VAL A 39 0.77 -2.46 13.62
C VAL A 39 0.07 -1.54 14.63
N ARG A 40 0.76 -0.46 15.04
CA ARG A 40 0.29 0.44 16.11
C ARG A 40 -0.98 1.21 15.72
N ASN A 41 -1.13 1.54 14.45
CA ASN A 41 -2.29 2.23 13.87
C ASN A 41 -2.80 3.41 14.72
N LEU A 42 -1.95 4.40 14.93
CA LEU A 42 -2.24 5.55 15.79
C LEU A 42 -3.32 6.44 15.18
N THR A 43 -4.01 7.22 16.01
CA THR A 43 -4.94 8.25 15.56
C THR A 43 -4.17 9.45 15.03
N TYR A 44 -4.50 9.87 13.81
CA TYR A 44 -3.97 11.07 13.16
C TYR A 44 -5.02 12.19 13.18
N ARG A 45 -4.59 13.40 13.56
CA ARG A 45 -5.43 14.59 13.64
C ARG A 45 -4.95 15.65 12.67
N TYR A 46 -5.88 16.27 11.95
CA TYR A 46 -5.58 17.34 10.99
C TYR A 46 -6.75 18.32 10.83
N MET A 47 -6.45 19.51 10.33
CA MET A 47 -7.43 20.56 10.06
C MET A 47 -7.62 20.69 8.54
N PRO A 48 -8.71 20.16 7.96
CA PRO A 48 -8.91 20.20 6.50
C PRO A 48 -9.21 21.62 5.99
N ASN A 49 -9.71 22.49 6.88
CA ASN A 49 -10.04 23.87 6.56
C ASN A 49 -9.82 24.74 7.81
N GLN A 50 -9.36 25.99 7.62
CA GLN A 50 -9.21 26.97 8.70
C GLN A 50 -10.53 27.36 9.38
N LEU A 51 -11.67 27.10 8.72
CA LEU A 51 -13.01 27.40 9.24
C LEU A 51 -13.58 26.30 10.14
N THR A 52 -12.95 25.13 10.21
CA THR A 52 -13.39 24.05 11.10
C THR A 52 -12.93 24.33 12.53
N LEU A 53 -13.86 24.28 13.50
CA LEU A 53 -13.55 24.50 14.92
C LEU A 53 -12.83 23.31 15.56
N PHE A 54 -13.00 22.13 15.00
CA PHE A 54 -12.45 20.89 15.55
C PHE A 54 -11.60 20.16 14.51
N PRO A 55 -10.48 19.55 14.90
CA PRO A 55 -9.71 18.71 14.01
C PRO A 55 -10.52 17.47 13.59
N MET A 56 -10.29 17.02 12.38
CA MET A 56 -10.70 15.69 11.95
C MET A 56 -9.73 14.65 12.49
N GLU A 57 -10.27 13.49 12.86
CA GLU A 57 -9.51 12.36 13.36
C GLU A 57 -9.67 11.17 12.42
N THR A 58 -8.57 10.49 12.14
CA THR A 58 -8.57 9.25 11.37
C THR A 58 -7.48 8.31 11.89
N GLU A 59 -7.65 7.01 11.70
CA GLU A 59 -6.53 6.08 11.90
C GLU A 59 -5.45 6.33 10.85
N GLN A 60 -4.17 6.16 11.21
CA GLN A 60 -3.06 6.27 10.24
C GLN A 60 -3.27 5.32 9.07
N TYR A 61 -3.60 4.06 9.37
CA TYR A 61 -3.79 3.04 8.33
C TYR A 61 -5.19 2.45 8.41
N ASN A 62 -5.84 2.31 7.27
CA ASN A 62 -7.10 1.58 7.18
C ASN A 62 -6.82 0.07 7.34
N SER A 63 -7.55 -0.60 8.22
CA SER A 63 -7.35 -2.02 8.54
C SER A 63 -7.52 -2.94 7.34
N TRP A 64 -8.49 -2.63 6.45
CA TRP A 64 -8.66 -3.38 5.20
C TRP A 64 -7.43 -3.24 4.29
N LEU A 65 -6.87 -2.02 4.18
CA LEU A 65 -5.70 -1.74 3.34
C LEU A 65 -4.48 -2.53 3.79
N ILE A 66 -4.20 -2.57 5.10
CA ILE A 66 -3.07 -3.35 5.66
C ILE A 66 -3.23 -4.84 5.35
N ARG A 67 -4.43 -5.40 5.55
CA ARG A 67 -4.71 -6.81 5.26
C ARG A 67 -4.57 -7.11 3.76
N GLU A 68 -5.11 -6.26 2.92
CA GLU A 68 -5.03 -6.40 1.45
C GLU A 68 -3.58 -6.43 0.98
N LEU A 69 -2.75 -5.47 1.42
CA LEU A 69 -1.34 -5.41 1.02
C LEU A 69 -0.54 -6.61 1.54
N LEU A 70 -0.80 -7.05 2.77
CA LEU A 70 -0.16 -8.24 3.31
C LEU A 70 -0.55 -9.51 2.55
N ASN A 71 -1.84 -9.67 2.25
CA ASN A 71 -2.35 -10.80 1.47
C ASN A 71 -1.81 -10.77 0.03
N ASN A 72 -1.69 -9.59 -0.58
CA ASN A 72 -1.07 -9.43 -1.89
C ASN A 72 0.42 -9.83 -1.87
N CYS A 73 1.16 -9.47 -0.83
CA CYS A 73 2.52 -9.96 -0.65
C CYS A 73 2.59 -11.49 -0.59
N ILE A 74 1.67 -12.13 0.15
CA ILE A 74 1.61 -13.60 0.25
C ILE A 74 1.28 -14.22 -1.11
N ALA A 75 0.23 -13.72 -1.79
CA ALA A 75 -0.25 -14.27 -3.06
C ALA A 75 0.77 -14.11 -4.20
N HIS A 76 1.54 -13.00 -4.21
CA HIS A 76 2.42 -12.63 -5.32
C HIS A 76 3.92 -12.85 -5.06
N THR A 77 4.32 -13.30 -3.87
CA THR A 77 5.72 -13.66 -3.58
C THR A 77 6.24 -14.72 -4.55
N ASN A 78 7.43 -14.48 -5.10
CA ASN A 78 8.16 -15.53 -5.79
C ASN A 78 8.91 -16.40 -4.76
N TYR A 79 8.25 -17.48 -4.34
CA TYR A 79 8.80 -18.40 -3.33
C TYR A 79 10.04 -19.16 -3.79
N GLN A 80 10.32 -19.22 -5.11
CA GLN A 80 11.53 -19.85 -5.66
C GLN A 80 12.79 -19.03 -5.35
N LEU A 81 12.66 -17.72 -5.17
CA LEU A 81 13.76 -16.84 -4.79
C LEU A 81 14.20 -17.02 -3.33
N GLY A 82 13.40 -17.72 -2.51
CA GLY A 82 13.76 -18.05 -1.13
C GLY A 82 13.82 -16.86 -0.17
N GLY A 83 13.22 -15.74 -0.53
CA GLY A 83 13.18 -14.52 0.29
C GLY A 83 12.07 -14.54 1.34
N ARG A 84 12.05 -13.48 2.14
CA ARG A 84 11.07 -13.22 3.19
C ARG A 84 10.17 -12.04 2.81
N ILE A 85 8.93 -12.05 3.25
CA ILE A 85 8.05 -10.89 3.22
C ILE A 85 8.41 -9.98 4.39
N TYR A 86 8.52 -8.68 4.15
CA TYR A 86 8.79 -7.68 5.19
C TYR A 86 7.61 -6.73 5.34
N VAL A 87 7.27 -6.41 6.59
CA VAL A 87 6.34 -5.37 6.99
C VAL A 87 7.11 -4.42 7.89
N ASN A 88 7.63 -3.34 7.34
CA ASN A 88 8.45 -2.37 8.04
C ASN A 88 7.61 -1.16 8.42
N GLU A 89 7.36 -0.96 9.70
CA GLU A 89 6.57 0.13 10.27
C GLU A 89 7.50 1.25 10.74
N PHE A 90 7.22 2.45 10.27
CA PHE A 90 7.87 3.69 10.68
C PHE A 90 6.87 4.59 11.42
N GLU A 91 7.28 5.77 11.82
CA GLU A 91 6.41 6.71 12.52
C GLU A 91 5.28 7.23 11.61
N ASP A 92 5.57 7.43 10.34
CA ASP A 92 4.71 8.11 9.37
C ASP A 92 4.28 7.26 8.16
N LYS A 93 4.80 6.05 8.05
CA LYS A 93 4.54 5.15 6.93
C LYS A 93 4.76 3.69 7.31
N ILE A 94 4.18 2.81 6.52
CA ILE A 94 4.42 1.37 6.59
C ILE A 94 4.80 0.86 5.20
N LYS A 95 5.80 -0.03 5.15
CA LYS A 95 6.30 -0.60 3.90
C LYS A 95 6.07 -2.10 3.88
N PHE A 96 5.53 -2.58 2.78
CA PHE A 96 5.37 -4.00 2.49
C PHE A 96 6.33 -4.37 1.38
N THR A 97 7.15 -5.39 1.59
CA THR A 97 8.12 -5.84 0.59
C THR A 97 8.03 -7.34 0.41
N ASN A 98 7.94 -7.80 -0.83
CA ASN A 98 7.98 -9.22 -1.16
C ASN A 98 8.92 -9.51 -2.35
N PRO A 99 9.58 -10.68 -2.37
CA PRO A 99 10.35 -11.14 -3.51
C PRO A 99 9.49 -11.35 -4.76
N GLY A 100 10.04 -11.00 -5.92
CA GLY A 100 9.42 -11.16 -7.24
C GLY A 100 9.25 -9.84 -7.97
N ASP A 101 8.88 -9.92 -9.24
CA ASP A 101 8.58 -8.79 -10.09
C ASP A 101 7.09 -8.39 -9.99
N PHE A 102 6.77 -7.18 -10.36
CA PHE A 102 5.40 -6.66 -10.41
C PHE A 102 4.75 -7.07 -11.74
N ILE A 103 3.85 -8.05 -11.68
CA ILE A 103 3.21 -8.64 -12.87
C ILE A 103 2.55 -7.58 -13.78
N PRO A 104 1.86 -6.54 -13.26
CA PRO A 104 1.28 -5.50 -14.09
C PRO A 104 2.31 -4.60 -14.81
N GLN A 105 3.60 -4.67 -14.47
CA GLN A 105 4.74 -3.89 -14.96
C GLN A 105 4.69 -2.40 -14.60
N LYS A 106 3.52 -1.76 -14.62
CA LYS A 106 3.31 -0.35 -14.25
C LYS A 106 2.07 -0.24 -13.37
N ILE A 107 2.11 0.71 -12.43
CA ILE A 107 0.97 0.93 -11.54
C ILE A 107 -0.22 1.55 -12.29
N GLU A 108 0.07 2.38 -13.30
CA GLU A 108 -0.95 3.01 -14.13
C GLU A 108 -1.86 1.98 -14.79
N ASN A 109 -1.32 0.83 -15.22
CA ASN A 109 -2.11 -0.25 -15.81
C ASN A 109 -3.20 -0.76 -14.86
N VAL A 110 -2.88 -0.87 -13.57
CA VAL A 110 -3.84 -1.38 -12.55
C VAL A 110 -4.89 -0.33 -12.18
N LEU A 111 -4.63 0.95 -12.42
CA LEU A 111 -5.60 2.01 -12.19
C LEU A 111 -6.66 2.08 -13.29
N GLU A 112 -6.45 1.44 -14.45
CA GLU A 112 -7.46 1.32 -15.50
C GLU A 112 -8.61 0.41 -15.05
N VAL A 113 -9.85 0.80 -15.38
CA VAL A 113 -11.07 0.07 -14.98
C VAL A 113 -11.13 -1.33 -15.57
N SER A 114 -10.59 -1.51 -16.78
CA SER A 114 -10.63 -2.75 -17.56
C SER A 114 -9.44 -3.68 -17.33
N TYR A 115 -8.52 -3.33 -16.42
CA TYR A 115 -7.33 -4.14 -16.20
C TYR A 115 -7.68 -5.52 -15.63
N ASN A 116 -7.15 -6.56 -16.28
CA ASN A 116 -7.16 -7.92 -15.77
C ASN A 116 -5.73 -8.45 -15.74
N PRO A 117 -5.28 -9.08 -14.63
CA PRO A 117 -3.96 -9.66 -14.57
C PRO A 117 -3.86 -10.83 -15.56
N PRO A 118 -2.73 -10.93 -16.32
CA PRO A 118 -2.58 -11.99 -17.32
C PRO A 118 -2.46 -13.38 -16.70
N PHE A 119 -2.00 -13.48 -15.46
CA PHE A 119 -1.85 -14.74 -14.72
C PHE A 119 -1.64 -14.46 -13.22
N TYR A 120 -1.81 -15.51 -12.41
CA TYR A 120 -1.43 -15.50 -11.00
C TYR A 120 -0.13 -16.27 -10.81
N ARG A 121 0.86 -15.68 -10.14
CA ARG A 121 2.16 -16.34 -9.86
C ARG A 121 2.00 -17.65 -9.10
N ASN A 122 1.14 -17.66 -8.10
CA ASN A 122 0.86 -18.80 -7.21
C ASN A 122 -0.62 -19.14 -7.28
N GLN A 123 -1.08 -19.66 -8.43
CA GLN A 123 -2.51 -19.87 -8.69
C GLN A 123 -3.20 -20.71 -7.61
N LEU A 124 -2.65 -21.87 -7.26
CA LEU A 124 -3.25 -22.74 -6.23
C LEU A 124 -3.32 -22.05 -4.85
N LEU A 125 -2.29 -21.27 -4.49
CA LEU A 125 -2.30 -20.48 -3.26
C LEU A 125 -3.36 -19.39 -3.31
N ALA A 126 -3.47 -18.64 -4.41
CA ALA A 126 -4.48 -17.59 -4.57
C ALA A 126 -5.91 -18.17 -4.51
N GLU A 127 -6.18 -19.28 -5.19
CA GLU A 127 -7.47 -19.99 -5.12
C GLU A 127 -7.79 -20.42 -3.68
N SER A 128 -6.80 -20.96 -2.95
CA SER A 128 -6.97 -21.32 -1.53
C SER A 128 -7.26 -20.09 -0.67
N MET A 129 -6.56 -18.97 -0.91
CA MET A 129 -6.79 -17.72 -0.18
C MET A 129 -8.19 -17.13 -0.43
N VAL A 130 -8.75 -17.31 -1.63
CA VAL A 130 -10.15 -16.96 -1.94
C VAL A 130 -11.12 -17.81 -1.11
N VAL A 131 -10.92 -19.13 -1.07
CA VAL A 131 -11.76 -20.04 -0.27
C VAL A 131 -11.77 -19.67 1.21
N PHE A 132 -10.63 -19.21 1.74
CA PHE A 132 -10.48 -18.74 3.12
C PHE A 132 -10.87 -17.27 3.34
N HIS A 133 -11.43 -16.59 2.34
CA HIS A 133 -11.80 -15.17 2.39
C HIS A 133 -10.64 -14.24 2.77
N MET A 134 -9.41 -14.61 2.44
CA MET A 134 -8.23 -13.77 2.63
C MET A 134 -8.10 -12.73 1.53
N ILE A 135 -8.45 -13.08 0.29
CA ILE A 135 -8.47 -12.17 -0.87
C ILE A 135 -9.80 -12.27 -1.61
N ASP A 136 -10.17 -11.20 -2.30
CA ASP A 136 -11.32 -11.17 -3.20
C ASP A 136 -10.89 -11.59 -4.62
N THR A 137 -11.83 -12.14 -5.38
CA THR A 137 -11.59 -12.49 -6.80
C THR A 137 -11.56 -11.28 -7.73
N ALA A 138 -12.08 -10.14 -7.27
CA ALA A 138 -12.10 -8.92 -8.06
C ALA A 138 -10.75 -8.20 -7.99
N THR A 139 -10.17 -7.85 -9.14
CA THR A 139 -8.91 -7.11 -9.31
C THR A 139 -8.94 -5.66 -8.79
N LEU A 140 -9.83 -5.37 -7.84
CA LEU A 140 -10.10 -4.02 -7.34
C LEU A 140 -9.22 -3.59 -6.15
N GLY A 141 -8.40 -4.49 -5.59
CA GLY A 141 -7.65 -4.26 -4.35
C GLY A 141 -6.77 -3.01 -4.40
N ILE A 142 -5.95 -2.86 -5.44
CA ILE A 142 -5.06 -1.69 -5.59
C ILE A 142 -5.87 -0.40 -5.77
N ARG A 143 -6.88 -0.40 -6.64
CA ARG A 143 -7.73 0.79 -6.85
C ARG A 143 -8.48 1.20 -5.58
N ARG A 144 -8.97 0.21 -4.81
CA ARG A 144 -9.59 0.48 -3.52
C ARG A 144 -8.59 1.06 -2.51
N ALA A 145 -7.34 0.58 -2.50
CA ALA A 145 -6.27 1.13 -1.69
C ALA A 145 -6.04 2.62 -1.99
N PHE A 146 -6.00 2.99 -3.27
CA PHE A 146 -5.89 4.38 -3.71
C PHE A 146 -7.09 5.22 -3.29
N ASN A 147 -8.32 4.72 -3.45
CA ASN A 147 -9.53 5.41 -3.00
C ASN A 147 -9.55 5.63 -1.48
N ILE A 148 -9.07 4.67 -0.70
CA ILE A 148 -8.96 4.80 0.76
C ILE A 148 -7.99 5.93 1.13
N GLN A 149 -6.81 6.01 0.50
CA GLN A 149 -5.86 7.08 0.74
C GLN A 149 -6.40 8.44 0.28
N LYS A 150 -7.04 8.51 -0.90
CA LYS A 150 -7.74 9.72 -1.38
C LYS A 150 -8.75 10.23 -0.35
N ALA A 151 -9.61 9.35 0.17
CA ALA A 151 -10.65 9.71 1.14
C ALA A 151 -10.09 10.21 2.49
N LYS A 152 -8.84 9.90 2.80
CA LYS A 152 -8.10 10.40 3.96
C LYS A 152 -7.25 11.64 3.67
N TYR A 153 -7.21 12.08 2.42
CA TYR A 153 -6.30 13.13 1.94
C TYR A 153 -4.82 12.80 2.14
N PHE A 154 -4.51 11.52 2.27
CA PHE A 154 -3.16 11.01 2.42
C PHE A 154 -2.52 10.76 1.04
N PRO A 155 -1.19 10.75 0.94
CA PRO A 155 -0.51 10.40 -0.29
C PRO A 155 -0.93 9.03 -0.80
N MET A 156 -0.94 8.86 -2.12
CA MET A 156 -1.20 7.58 -2.75
C MET A 156 -0.13 6.56 -2.38
N PRO A 157 -0.46 5.25 -2.33
CA PRO A 157 0.55 4.22 -2.11
C PRO A 157 1.63 4.26 -3.19
N ASP A 158 2.91 4.23 -2.78
CA ASP A 158 4.04 4.15 -3.70
C ASP A 158 4.42 2.71 -3.97
N TYR A 159 4.55 2.36 -5.24
CA TYR A 159 5.03 1.07 -5.70
C TYR A 159 6.44 1.20 -6.26
N ASN A 160 7.44 0.76 -5.50
CA ASN A 160 8.81 0.67 -5.97
C ASN A 160 9.05 -0.72 -6.58
N ILE A 161 9.13 -0.75 -7.90
CA ILE A 161 9.30 -1.95 -8.72
C ILE A 161 10.63 -1.94 -9.51
N SER A 162 11.50 -0.98 -9.22
CA SER A 162 12.71 -0.70 -10.01
C SER A 162 13.76 -1.82 -9.97
N SER A 163 13.77 -2.64 -8.90
CA SER A 163 14.75 -3.72 -8.77
C SER A 163 14.50 -4.92 -9.69
N GLY A 164 13.26 -5.11 -10.17
CA GLY A 164 12.85 -6.30 -10.93
C GLY A 164 12.87 -7.63 -10.16
N THR A 165 13.36 -7.63 -8.91
CA THR A 165 13.48 -8.83 -8.06
C THR A 165 12.65 -8.76 -6.79
N GLN A 166 12.13 -7.61 -6.46
CA GLN A 166 11.21 -7.38 -5.34
C GLN A 166 10.23 -6.27 -5.66
N VAL A 167 9.08 -6.33 -5.03
CA VAL A 167 8.07 -5.27 -5.01
C VAL A 167 8.04 -4.68 -3.61
N GLU A 168 8.16 -3.35 -3.49
CA GLU A 168 7.98 -2.62 -2.26
C GLU A 168 6.80 -1.67 -2.41
N VAL A 169 5.85 -1.72 -1.48
CA VAL A 169 4.70 -0.81 -1.41
C VAL A 169 4.80 0.02 -0.14
N THR A 170 4.83 1.34 -0.27
CA THR A 170 4.82 2.28 0.85
C THR A 170 3.42 2.89 1.00
N VAL A 171 2.85 2.81 2.20
CA VAL A 171 1.61 3.48 2.58
C VAL A 171 1.92 4.55 3.62
N TYR A 172 1.49 5.76 3.36
CA TYR A 172 1.67 6.90 4.27
C TYR A 172 0.50 6.98 5.25
N GLY A 173 0.84 7.24 6.52
CA GLY A 173 -0.11 7.41 7.62
C GLY A 173 -0.30 8.87 8.03
N LYS A 174 0.06 9.81 7.17
CA LYS A 174 -0.08 11.26 7.41
C LYS A 174 -0.21 12.05 6.12
N ILE A 175 -0.65 13.29 6.23
CA ILE A 175 -0.57 14.30 5.17
C ILE A 175 0.90 14.71 4.99
N LEU A 176 1.37 14.80 3.74
CA LEU A 176 2.71 15.28 3.40
C LEU A 176 2.70 16.74 2.94
N ASP A 177 1.64 17.17 2.26
CA ASP A 177 1.51 18.51 1.71
C ASP A 177 0.07 19.02 1.93
N ASP A 178 -0.04 20.18 2.60
CA ASP A 178 -1.34 20.77 2.92
C ASP A 178 -2.08 21.26 1.66
N ASN A 179 -1.37 21.71 0.61
CA ASN A 179 -2.03 22.10 -0.64
C ASN A 179 -2.66 20.91 -1.35
N TYR A 180 -1.97 19.76 -1.36
CA TYR A 180 -2.53 18.52 -1.89
C TYR A 180 -3.80 18.12 -1.12
N MET A 181 -3.77 18.17 0.20
CA MET A 181 -4.93 17.92 1.05
C MET A 181 -6.08 18.88 0.71
N HIS A 182 -5.82 20.19 0.59
CA HIS A 182 -6.85 21.19 0.26
C HIS A 182 -7.46 20.94 -1.12
N ILE A 183 -6.65 20.62 -2.14
CA ILE A 183 -7.16 20.27 -3.47
C ILE A 183 -8.11 19.08 -3.38
N LEU A 184 -7.75 18.01 -2.67
CA LEU A 184 -8.63 16.84 -2.54
C LEU A 184 -9.88 17.12 -1.70
N TYR A 185 -9.80 18.01 -0.72
CA TYR A 185 -10.93 18.41 0.10
C TYR A 185 -11.94 19.23 -0.70
N ASP A 186 -11.47 20.18 -1.51
CA ASP A 186 -12.30 21.07 -2.31
C ASP A 186 -12.86 20.38 -3.57
N HIS A 187 -12.15 19.37 -4.09
CA HIS A 187 -12.47 18.67 -5.34
C HIS A 187 -12.59 17.16 -5.11
N GLN A 188 -13.62 16.73 -4.38
CA GLN A 188 -13.83 15.31 -4.03
C GLN A 188 -14.19 14.42 -5.24
N ASP A 189 -14.64 15.01 -6.34
CA ASP A 189 -15.02 14.37 -7.58
C ASP A 189 -13.84 14.01 -8.50
N LEU A 190 -12.62 14.48 -8.20
CA LEU A 190 -11.42 14.12 -8.98
C LEU A 190 -11.28 12.60 -9.16
N ASP A 191 -11.02 12.18 -10.38
CA ASP A 191 -10.75 10.78 -10.69
C ASP A 191 -9.38 10.32 -10.17
N LEU A 192 -9.18 9.00 -10.07
CA LEU A 192 -7.94 8.44 -9.52
C LEU A 192 -6.69 8.75 -10.35
N GLN A 193 -6.81 8.93 -11.66
CA GLN A 193 -5.64 9.25 -12.49
C GLN A 193 -5.17 10.67 -12.21
N THR A 194 -6.10 11.63 -12.15
CA THR A 194 -5.81 13.01 -11.77
C THR A 194 -5.18 13.08 -10.37
N VAL A 195 -5.76 12.39 -9.39
CA VAL A 195 -5.22 12.36 -8.02
C VAL A 195 -3.84 11.72 -7.97
N PHE A 196 -3.58 10.67 -8.75
CA PHE A 196 -2.27 10.04 -8.87
C PHE A 196 -1.21 11.00 -9.44
N LEU A 197 -1.56 11.80 -10.44
CA LEU A 197 -0.65 12.81 -10.99
C LEU A 197 -0.38 13.95 -9.99
N LEU A 198 -1.40 14.42 -9.28
CA LEU A 198 -1.24 15.40 -8.20
C LEU A 198 -0.33 14.87 -7.08
N ASP A 199 -0.48 13.59 -6.73
CA ASP A 199 0.37 12.93 -5.75
C ASP A 199 1.84 12.87 -6.19
N ARG A 200 2.11 12.65 -7.47
CA ARG A 200 3.47 12.73 -8.02
C ARG A 200 4.06 14.13 -7.86
N VAL A 201 3.25 15.17 -8.07
CA VAL A 201 3.69 16.57 -7.90
C VAL A 201 4.07 16.85 -6.44
N GLN A 202 3.22 16.49 -5.46
CA GLN A 202 3.55 16.71 -4.05
C GLN A 202 4.81 15.95 -3.60
N LYS A 203 5.13 14.83 -4.24
CA LYS A 203 6.33 14.02 -3.97
C LYS A 203 7.56 14.51 -4.73
N GLY A 204 7.45 15.61 -5.51
CA GLY A 204 8.54 16.14 -6.31
C GLY A 204 8.96 15.25 -7.49
N LEU A 205 8.08 14.34 -7.93
CA LEU A 205 8.34 13.47 -9.06
C LEU A 205 8.03 14.19 -10.39
N SER A 206 8.84 13.91 -11.41
CA SER A 206 8.63 14.49 -12.73
C SER A 206 7.36 13.95 -13.39
N LEU A 207 6.63 14.84 -14.07
CA LEU A 207 5.55 14.51 -14.97
C LEU A 207 6.06 14.61 -16.41
N ASP A 208 5.59 13.72 -17.27
CA ASP A 208 5.83 13.86 -18.71
C ASP A 208 4.82 14.85 -19.35
N LYS A 209 5.00 15.14 -20.64
CA LYS A 209 4.11 16.08 -21.33
C LYS A 209 2.66 15.57 -21.40
N ALA A 210 2.48 14.28 -21.59
CA ALA A 210 1.14 13.68 -21.65
C ALA A 210 0.43 13.73 -20.29
N ASP A 211 1.18 13.59 -19.19
CA ASP A 211 0.67 13.74 -17.84
C ASP A 211 0.21 15.18 -17.56
N VAL A 212 1.00 16.18 -18.00
CA VAL A 212 0.65 17.60 -17.83
C VAL A 212 -0.60 17.96 -18.65
N ASP A 213 -0.75 17.40 -19.85
CA ASP A 213 -1.93 17.67 -20.70
C ASP A 213 -3.23 17.08 -20.10
N LYS A 214 -3.15 16.03 -19.27
CA LYS A 214 -4.30 15.48 -18.52
C LYS A 214 -4.74 16.34 -17.34
N LEU A 215 -3.86 17.18 -16.79
CA LEU A 215 -4.15 18.06 -15.66
C LEU A 215 -4.72 19.43 -16.09
N ARG A 216 -4.83 19.70 -17.39
CA ARG A 216 -5.41 20.92 -17.98
C ARG A 216 -6.89 20.76 -18.29
#